data_f6481612cd2c3706abe01570c0ebe73f
#
_entry.id   f6481612cd2c3706abe01570c0ebe73f
#
_cell.length_a   1.000
_cell.length_b   1.000
_cell.length_c   1.000
_cell.angle_alpha   90.00
_cell.angle_beta   90.00
_cell.angle_gamma   90.00
#
_symmetry.space_group_name_H-M   'P 1'
#
loop_
_entity.id
_entity.type
_entity.pdbx_description
1 polymer ?
#
loop_
_entity_poly.entity_id
_entity_poly.type
_entity_poly.pdbx_seq_one_letter_code
_entity_poly.pdbx_strand_id
1 'polypeptide(L)'
;TVEPADVVYVAAMGSGEVLEVYVNQGEMVEKDQTLFKIDNKQLESARIQLNTAKVSLDDAQTNLNRMKVLYDSGDISAQAYEQVVNGVSMAKLQYDGARLNYDIQLENSTVTAPISGLLESFDVKVHDMMAAGSVAAVISGAGNKSVAFSVSERVREGLHPGDAMTVEKNGTEYNGVIT
;
A
#
# COMPACT_ATOMS: atom_id res chain seq x y z
N THR A 1 -1.77 14.24 29.80
CA THR A 1 -2.62 13.29 29.06
C THR A 1 -1.73 12.16 28.56
N VAL A 2 -2.16 10.90 28.68
CA VAL A 2 -1.47 9.76 28.07
C VAL A 2 -1.97 9.64 26.65
N GLU A 3 -1.09 9.78 25.68
CA GLU A 3 -1.40 9.70 24.26
C GLU A 3 -0.61 8.55 23.61
N PRO A 4 -1.16 7.86 22.61
CA PRO A 4 -0.36 6.91 21.86
C PRO A 4 0.80 7.65 21.17
N ALA A 5 1.98 7.04 21.16
CA ALA A 5 3.16 7.66 20.55
C ALA A 5 3.04 7.74 19.03
N ASP A 6 2.35 6.76 18.43
CA ASP A 6 2.20 6.63 16.99
C ASP A 6 0.71 6.70 16.62
N VAL A 7 0.30 7.82 16.03
CA VAL A 7 -1.03 7.98 15.42
C VAL A 7 -0.86 8.15 13.92
N VAL A 8 -1.51 7.29 13.14
CA VAL A 8 -1.44 7.32 11.68
C VAL A 8 -2.82 7.56 11.09
N TYR A 9 -2.89 8.55 10.21
CA TYR A 9 -4.08 8.85 9.42
C TYR A 9 -4.04 8.05 8.13
N VAL A 10 -5.01 7.18 7.91
CA VAL A 10 -5.14 6.38 6.71
C VAL A 10 -6.03 7.12 5.73
N ALA A 11 -5.46 7.48 4.59
CA ALA A 11 -6.19 8.14 3.51
C ALA A 11 -6.46 7.17 2.35
N ALA A 12 -7.60 7.34 1.69
CA ALA A 12 -7.90 6.64 0.45
C ALA A 12 -6.96 7.13 -0.67
N MET A 13 -6.26 6.21 -1.34
CA MET A 13 -5.39 6.55 -2.47
C MET A 13 -6.18 6.75 -3.76
N GLY A 14 -7.29 6.02 -3.92
CA GLY A 14 -8.21 6.14 -5.06
C GLY A 14 -9.50 6.86 -4.72
N SER A 15 -10.29 7.13 -5.76
CA SER A 15 -11.66 7.66 -5.63
C SER A 15 -12.66 6.66 -6.21
N GLY A 16 -13.81 6.53 -5.56
CA GLY A 16 -14.89 5.64 -5.98
C GLY A 16 -15.87 5.33 -4.86
N GLU A 17 -16.82 4.45 -5.14
CA GLU A 17 -17.78 3.95 -4.18
C GLU A 17 -17.17 2.85 -3.31
N VAL A 18 -17.44 2.84 -2.03
CA VAL A 18 -17.02 1.77 -1.11
C VAL A 18 -17.86 0.53 -1.36
N LEU A 19 -17.20 -0.56 -1.80
CA LEU A 19 -17.86 -1.84 -2.08
C LEU A 19 -18.01 -2.72 -0.84
N GLU A 20 -16.95 -2.82 -0.07
CA GLU A 20 -16.87 -3.73 1.08
C GLU A 20 -16.10 -3.08 2.22
N VAL A 21 -16.54 -3.31 3.43
CA VAL A 21 -15.91 -2.85 4.67
C VAL A 21 -15.64 -4.08 5.53
N TYR A 22 -14.41 -4.23 6.05
CA TYR A 22 -13.96 -5.44 6.75
C TYR A 22 -13.69 -5.23 8.25
N VAL A 23 -13.75 -3.98 8.71
CA VAL A 23 -13.40 -3.60 10.10
C VAL A 23 -14.42 -2.63 10.65
N ASN A 24 -14.48 -2.52 11.98
CA ASN A 24 -15.31 -1.56 12.68
C ASN A 24 -14.46 -0.66 13.57
N GLN A 25 -14.95 0.55 13.86
CA GLN A 25 -14.34 1.43 14.83
C GLN A 25 -14.19 0.73 16.19
N GLY A 26 -13.03 0.88 16.82
CA GLY A 26 -12.70 0.27 18.11
C GLY A 26 -12.10 -1.14 18.00
N GLU A 27 -11.91 -1.68 16.79
CA GLU A 27 -11.22 -2.97 16.58
C GLU A 27 -9.70 -2.79 16.55
N MET A 28 -8.99 -3.86 16.94
CA MET A 28 -7.55 -3.97 16.74
C MET A 28 -7.30 -4.47 15.32
N VAL A 29 -6.46 -3.77 14.59
CA VAL A 29 -6.05 -4.14 13.23
C VAL A 29 -4.57 -4.48 13.18
N GLU A 30 -4.20 -5.39 12.29
CA GLU A 30 -2.81 -5.73 11.99
C GLU A 30 -2.29 -4.90 10.82
N LYS A 31 -0.96 -4.72 10.78
CA LYS A 31 -0.32 -4.09 9.62
C LYS A 31 -0.67 -4.87 8.34
N ASP A 32 -0.94 -4.13 7.26
CA ASP A 32 -1.34 -4.63 5.93
C ASP A 32 -2.74 -5.30 5.90
N GLN A 33 -3.48 -5.30 7.02
CA GLN A 33 -4.88 -5.75 7.05
C GLN A 33 -5.76 -4.84 6.19
N THR A 34 -6.59 -5.43 5.33
CA THR A 34 -7.56 -4.67 4.52
C THR A 34 -8.65 -4.09 5.40
N LEU A 35 -8.85 -2.78 5.30
CA LEU A 35 -9.91 -2.05 5.99
C LEU A 35 -11.20 -1.99 5.17
N PHE A 36 -11.08 -1.61 3.90
CA PHE A 36 -12.19 -1.55 2.96
C PHE A 36 -11.71 -1.56 1.52
N LYS A 37 -12.63 -1.79 0.58
CA LYS A 37 -12.39 -1.73 -0.87
C LYS A 37 -13.25 -0.67 -1.54
N ILE A 38 -12.68 -0.05 -2.55
CA ILE A 38 -13.30 0.99 -3.38
C ILE A 38 -13.53 0.45 -4.78
N ASP A 39 -14.68 0.72 -5.39
CA ASP A 39 -14.92 0.47 -6.82
C ASP A 39 -14.09 1.46 -7.66
N ASN A 40 -13.00 0.96 -8.18
CA ASN A 40 -12.14 1.73 -9.06
C ASN A 40 -12.33 1.26 -10.52
N LYS A 41 -13.13 2.00 -11.29
CA LYS A 41 -13.35 1.71 -12.72
C LYS A 41 -12.05 1.70 -13.53
N GLN A 42 -11.02 2.39 -13.06
CA GLN A 42 -9.69 2.39 -13.70
C GLN A 42 -9.00 1.03 -13.53
N LEU A 43 -9.27 0.30 -12.44
CA LEU A 43 -8.75 -1.05 -12.22
C LEU A 43 -9.24 -2.02 -13.31
N GLU A 44 -10.53 -1.97 -13.66
CA GLU A 44 -11.08 -2.82 -14.73
C GLU A 44 -10.46 -2.47 -16.09
N SER A 45 -10.30 -1.19 -16.40
CA SER A 45 -9.61 -0.74 -17.61
C SER A 45 -8.15 -1.22 -17.65
N ALA A 46 -7.42 -1.10 -16.53
CA ALA A 46 -6.05 -1.57 -16.43
C ALA A 46 -5.95 -3.09 -16.57
N ARG A 47 -6.93 -3.84 -16.05
CA ARG A 47 -7.02 -5.29 -16.20
C ARG A 47 -7.18 -5.71 -17.66
N ILE A 48 -8.03 -5.01 -18.41
CA ILE A 48 -8.22 -5.26 -19.84
C ILE A 48 -6.92 -4.97 -20.60
N GLN A 49 -6.22 -3.85 -20.29
CA GLN A 49 -4.96 -3.51 -20.92
C GLN A 49 -3.87 -4.56 -20.62
N LEU A 50 -3.78 -5.03 -19.38
CA LEU A 50 -2.84 -6.08 -18.98
C LEU A 50 -3.11 -7.37 -19.75
N ASN A 51 -4.38 -7.79 -19.86
CA ASN A 51 -4.74 -9.00 -20.59
C ASN A 51 -4.42 -8.87 -22.10
N THR A 52 -4.66 -7.71 -22.70
CA THR A 52 -4.32 -7.43 -24.10
C THR A 52 -2.81 -7.50 -24.33
N ALA A 53 -2.02 -6.87 -23.47
CA ALA A 53 -0.58 -6.89 -23.56
C ALA A 53 -0.01 -8.31 -23.34
N LYS A 54 -0.63 -9.11 -22.46
CA LYS A 54 -0.27 -10.51 -22.24
C LYS A 54 -0.47 -11.35 -23.50
N VAL A 55 -1.62 -11.23 -24.16
CA VAL A 55 -1.89 -11.94 -25.42
C VAL A 55 -0.88 -11.55 -26.49
N SER A 56 -0.56 -10.26 -26.63
CA SER A 56 0.44 -9.79 -27.58
C SER A 56 1.85 -10.36 -27.30
N LEU A 57 2.23 -10.48 -26.03
CA LEU A 57 3.49 -11.09 -25.65
C LEU A 57 3.52 -12.60 -25.95
N ASP A 58 2.43 -13.32 -25.66
CA ASP A 58 2.30 -14.75 -25.91
C ASP A 58 2.37 -15.03 -27.43
N ASP A 59 1.73 -14.19 -28.26
CA ASP A 59 1.81 -14.29 -29.72
C ASP A 59 3.21 -14.01 -30.26
N ALA A 60 3.87 -12.96 -29.76
CA ALA A 60 5.25 -12.64 -30.14
C ALA A 60 6.21 -13.78 -29.77
N GLN A 61 6.06 -14.35 -28.57
CA GLN A 61 6.87 -15.48 -28.09
C GLN A 61 6.62 -16.74 -28.94
N THR A 62 5.39 -17.01 -29.29
CA THR A 62 5.02 -18.13 -30.17
C THR A 62 5.64 -17.96 -31.56
N ASN A 63 5.62 -16.73 -32.09
CA ASN A 63 6.24 -16.41 -33.37
C ASN A 63 7.78 -16.56 -33.30
N LEU A 64 8.40 -16.09 -32.21
CA LEU A 64 9.86 -16.28 -31.99
C LEU A 64 10.23 -17.77 -32.00
N ASN A 65 9.46 -18.61 -31.32
CA ASN A 65 9.74 -20.05 -31.27
C ASN A 65 9.67 -20.69 -32.66
N ARG A 66 8.71 -20.27 -33.50
CA ARG A 66 8.62 -20.73 -34.91
C ARG A 66 9.79 -20.23 -35.75
N MET A 67 10.13 -18.94 -35.65
CA MET A 67 11.22 -18.34 -36.42
C MET A 67 12.58 -18.84 -35.97
N LYS A 68 12.73 -19.27 -34.73
CA LYS A 68 13.94 -19.90 -34.23
C LYS A 68 14.25 -21.21 -34.97
N VAL A 69 13.23 -22.03 -35.21
CA VAL A 69 13.40 -23.29 -35.99
C VAL A 69 13.86 -23.01 -37.42
N LEU A 70 13.26 -21.98 -38.07
CA LEU A 70 13.65 -21.59 -39.43
C LEU A 70 15.04 -20.97 -39.49
N TYR A 71 15.46 -20.26 -38.45
CA TYR A 71 16.80 -19.70 -38.36
C TYR A 71 17.84 -20.80 -38.16
N ASP A 72 17.55 -21.74 -37.26
CA ASP A 72 18.46 -22.89 -36.99
C ASP A 72 18.64 -23.81 -38.23
N SER A 73 17.60 -23.87 -39.11
CA SER A 73 17.70 -24.59 -40.41
C SER A 73 18.35 -23.77 -41.54
N GLY A 74 18.60 -22.47 -41.31
CA GLY A 74 19.18 -21.58 -42.32
C GLY A 74 18.19 -20.99 -43.31
N ASP A 75 16.86 -21.15 -43.09
CA ASP A 75 15.80 -20.72 -44.01
C ASP A 75 15.50 -19.21 -43.88
N ILE A 76 15.95 -18.53 -42.81
CA ILE A 76 15.82 -17.09 -42.65
C ILE A 76 17.14 -16.43 -42.32
N SER A 77 17.28 -15.15 -42.65
CA SER A 77 18.46 -14.37 -42.33
C SER A 77 18.56 -14.01 -40.84
N ALA A 78 19.78 -13.76 -40.36
CA ALA A 78 20.01 -13.26 -38.99
C ALA A 78 19.22 -11.96 -38.74
N GLN A 79 19.18 -11.06 -39.69
CA GLN A 79 18.39 -9.79 -39.57
C GLN A 79 16.89 -10.06 -39.37
N ALA A 80 16.30 -11.03 -40.10
CA ALA A 80 14.91 -11.39 -39.93
C ALA A 80 14.62 -11.99 -38.55
N TYR A 81 15.53 -12.83 -38.04
CA TYR A 81 15.46 -13.40 -36.71
C TYR A 81 15.57 -12.32 -35.63
N GLU A 82 16.54 -11.40 -35.72
CA GLU A 82 16.72 -10.29 -34.79
C GLU A 82 15.49 -9.37 -34.73
N GLN A 83 14.82 -9.12 -35.85
CA GLN A 83 13.56 -8.34 -35.85
C GLN A 83 12.50 -9.00 -34.98
N VAL A 84 12.37 -10.32 -35.03
CA VAL A 84 11.41 -11.06 -34.20
C VAL A 84 11.79 -11.03 -32.72
N VAL A 85 13.09 -11.19 -32.43
CA VAL A 85 13.61 -11.04 -31.03
C VAL A 85 13.29 -9.66 -30.46
N ASN A 86 13.52 -8.62 -31.26
CA ASN A 86 13.19 -7.24 -30.88
C ASN A 86 11.67 -7.07 -30.69
N GLY A 87 10.85 -7.70 -31.51
CA GLY A 87 9.40 -7.73 -31.37
C GLY A 87 8.94 -8.31 -30.04
N VAL A 88 9.54 -9.43 -29.60
CA VAL A 88 9.25 -10.01 -28.28
C VAL A 88 9.67 -9.04 -27.15
N SER A 89 10.83 -8.40 -27.28
CA SER A 89 11.32 -7.43 -26.29
C SER A 89 10.36 -6.25 -26.14
N MET A 90 9.83 -5.74 -27.26
CA MET A 90 8.84 -4.67 -27.25
C MET A 90 7.52 -5.09 -26.60
N ALA A 91 7.01 -6.29 -26.97
CA ALA A 91 5.79 -6.83 -26.37
C ALA A 91 5.95 -7.08 -24.87
N LYS A 92 7.13 -7.51 -24.42
CA LYS A 92 7.44 -7.67 -23.01
C LYS A 92 7.40 -6.35 -22.24
N LEU A 93 8.03 -5.30 -22.78
CA LEU A 93 7.99 -3.96 -22.18
C LEU A 93 6.55 -3.42 -22.07
N GLN A 94 5.72 -3.66 -23.08
CA GLN A 94 4.30 -3.28 -23.05
C GLN A 94 3.55 -4.05 -21.94
N TYR A 95 3.79 -5.35 -21.82
CA TYR A 95 3.20 -6.16 -20.75
C TYR A 95 3.66 -5.70 -19.37
N ASP A 96 4.94 -5.47 -19.17
CA ASP A 96 5.49 -5.01 -17.89
C ASP A 96 4.92 -3.65 -17.49
N GLY A 97 4.76 -2.73 -18.46
CA GLY A 97 4.12 -1.43 -18.22
C GLY A 97 2.62 -1.54 -17.88
N ALA A 98 1.89 -2.39 -18.59
CA ALA A 98 0.48 -2.63 -18.30
C ALA A 98 0.27 -3.31 -16.93
N ARG A 99 1.17 -4.22 -16.56
CA ARG A 99 1.17 -4.88 -15.26
C ARG A 99 1.40 -3.86 -14.13
N LEU A 100 2.42 -3.02 -14.26
CA LEU A 100 2.69 -1.97 -13.27
C LEU A 100 1.47 -1.06 -13.08
N ASN A 101 0.83 -0.64 -14.18
CA ASN A 101 -0.39 0.17 -14.08
C ASN A 101 -1.52 -0.58 -13.35
N TYR A 102 -1.71 -1.86 -13.66
CA TYR A 102 -2.73 -2.68 -12.97
C TYR A 102 -2.43 -2.80 -11.47
N ASP A 103 -1.18 -3.06 -11.08
CA ASP A 103 -0.77 -3.19 -9.69
C ASP A 103 -1.02 -1.88 -8.91
N ILE A 104 -0.70 -0.72 -9.50
CA ILE A 104 -1.00 0.60 -8.94
C ILE A 104 -2.52 0.81 -8.75
N GLN A 105 -3.33 0.46 -9.76
CA GLN A 105 -4.79 0.61 -9.62
C GLN A 105 -5.39 -0.35 -8.58
N LEU A 106 -4.80 -1.54 -8.42
CA LEU A 106 -5.19 -2.51 -7.40
C LEU A 106 -4.88 -1.99 -5.99
N GLU A 107 -3.69 -1.44 -5.77
CA GLU A 107 -3.31 -0.79 -4.51
C GLU A 107 -4.25 0.40 -4.20
N ASN A 108 -4.57 1.23 -5.20
CA ASN A 108 -5.48 2.35 -5.03
C ASN A 108 -6.93 1.93 -4.73
N SER A 109 -7.33 0.71 -5.10
CA SER A 109 -8.67 0.18 -4.84
C SER A 109 -8.82 -0.51 -3.48
N THR A 110 -7.70 -0.82 -2.80
CA THR A 110 -7.70 -1.53 -1.53
C THR A 110 -7.02 -0.68 -0.46
N VAL A 111 -7.76 -0.27 0.55
CA VAL A 111 -7.20 0.52 1.66
C VAL A 111 -6.82 -0.42 2.80
N THR A 112 -5.56 -0.40 3.20
CA THR A 112 -4.99 -1.27 4.24
C THR A 112 -4.46 -0.46 5.42
N ALA A 113 -4.31 -1.10 6.57
CA ALA A 113 -3.71 -0.52 7.76
C ALA A 113 -2.17 -0.42 7.60
N PRO A 114 -1.56 0.77 7.69
CA PRO A 114 -0.11 0.93 7.56
C PRO A 114 0.67 0.46 8.81
N ILE A 115 0.00 0.40 9.93
CA ILE A 115 0.54 -0.08 11.21
C ILE A 115 -0.48 -0.96 11.93
N SER A 116 0.00 -1.81 12.84
CA SER A 116 -0.88 -2.52 13.78
C SER A 116 -1.28 -1.60 14.92
N GLY A 117 -2.56 -1.61 15.30
CA GLY A 117 -3.07 -0.75 16.36
C GLY A 117 -4.57 -0.76 16.52
N LEU A 118 -5.06 0.13 17.38
CA LEU A 118 -6.48 0.33 17.61
C LEU A 118 -7.05 1.31 16.58
N LEU A 119 -8.12 0.94 15.93
CA LEU A 119 -8.87 1.79 15.00
C LEU A 119 -9.71 2.81 15.77
N GLU A 120 -9.13 3.98 16.07
CA GLU A 120 -9.77 5.00 16.92
C GLU A 120 -10.94 5.68 16.23
N SER A 121 -10.78 5.98 14.94
CA SER A 121 -11.82 6.61 14.13
C SER A 121 -11.96 5.88 12.81
N PHE A 122 -13.18 5.49 12.48
CA PHE A 122 -13.53 4.86 11.23
C PHE A 122 -15.03 5.08 10.96
N ASP A 123 -15.36 5.93 10.00
CA ASP A 123 -16.76 6.27 9.66
C ASP A 123 -17.07 5.96 8.18
N VAL A 124 -16.38 4.95 7.64
CA VAL A 124 -16.61 4.51 6.26
C VAL A 124 -17.66 3.42 6.21
N LYS A 125 -18.63 3.57 5.33
CA LYS A 125 -19.73 2.62 5.13
C LYS A 125 -19.79 2.17 3.68
N VAL A 126 -20.34 0.98 3.47
CA VAL A 126 -20.65 0.49 2.13
C VAL A 126 -21.57 1.49 1.41
N HIS A 127 -21.29 1.77 0.15
CA HIS A 127 -21.92 2.78 -0.72
C HIS A 127 -21.51 4.23 -0.46
N ASP A 128 -20.61 4.51 0.47
CA ASP A 128 -20.02 5.85 0.59
C ASP A 128 -19.15 6.19 -0.61
N MET A 129 -19.16 7.46 -1.02
CA MET A 129 -18.26 7.96 -2.07
C MET A 129 -16.97 8.50 -1.44
N MET A 130 -15.87 7.84 -1.72
CA MET A 130 -14.54 8.28 -1.26
C MET A 130 -13.84 9.10 -2.34
N ALA A 131 -13.16 10.16 -1.90
CA ALA A 131 -12.27 10.93 -2.76
C ALA A 131 -10.80 10.57 -2.44
N ALA A 132 -9.94 10.59 -3.47
CA ALA A 132 -8.50 10.41 -3.24
C ALA A 132 -7.97 11.48 -2.28
N GLY A 133 -7.18 11.05 -1.28
CA GLY A 133 -6.63 11.90 -0.23
C GLY A 133 -7.56 12.13 0.97
N SER A 134 -8.82 11.67 0.93
CA SER A 134 -9.70 11.77 2.10
C SER A 134 -9.26 10.81 3.21
N VAL A 135 -9.20 11.31 4.45
CA VAL A 135 -8.88 10.49 5.62
C VAL A 135 -10.07 9.57 5.91
N ALA A 136 -9.82 8.28 5.88
CA ALA A 136 -10.81 7.23 6.07
C ALA A 136 -10.74 6.62 7.48
N ALA A 137 -9.56 6.60 8.08
CA ALA A 137 -9.32 5.96 9.35
C ALA A 137 -8.22 6.65 10.15
N VAL A 138 -8.27 6.53 11.47
CA VAL A 138 -7.19 6.90 12.38
C VAL A 138 -6.82 5.67 13.19
N ILE A 139 -5.56 5.25 13.07
CA ILE A 139 -5.02 4.09 13.77
C ILE A 139 -4.02 4.57 14.82
N SER A 140 -4.26 4.18 16.06
CA SER A 140 -3.38 4.40 17.19
C SER A 140 -2.52 3.16 17.39
N GLY A 141 -1.20 3.29 17.23
CA GLY A 141 -0.26 2.18 17.36
C GLY A 141 -0.38 1.50 18.73
N ALA A 142 -0.33 0.16 18.72
CA ALA A 142 -0.31 -0.64 19.94
C ALA A 142 0.99 -0.54 20.73
N GLY A 143 1.95 0.25 20.22
CA GLY A 143 3.30 0.42 20.77
C GLY A 143 3.40 1.36 21.96
N ASN A 144 4.45 2.15 22.01
CA ASN A 144 4.79 3.03 23.11
C ASN A 144 3.70 4.10 23.34
N LYS A 145 3.38 4.32 24.59
CA LYS A 145 2.54 5.44 25.03
C LYS A 145 3.43 6.61 25.40
N SER A 146 3.07 7.81 24.98
CA SER A 146 3.73 9.04 25.37
C SER A 146 2.91 9.80 26.41
N VAL A 147 3.59 10.47 27.30
CA VAL A 147 3.00 11.36 28.30
C VAL A 147 3.64 12.72 28.16
N ALA A 148 2.88 13.71 27.71
CA ALA A 148 3.32 15.09 27.72
C ALA A 148 3.05 15.71 29.09
N PHE A 149 4.06 16.29 29.69
CA PHE A 149 3.96 17.04 30.95
C PHE A 149 4.75 18.35 30.87
N SER A 150 4.30 19.35 31.58
CA SER A 150 4.98 20.63 31.65
C SER A 150 5.75 20.70 32.94
N VAL A 151 7.02 21.10 32.85
CA VAL A 151 7.88 21.33 34.02
C VAL A 151 8.36 22.79 34.08
N SER A 152 8.70 23.27 35.28
CA SER A 152 9.32 24.60 35.40
C SER A 152 10.72 24.59 34.79
N GLU A 153 11.20 25.76 34.37
CA GLU A 153 12.54 25.94 33.78
C GLU A 153 13.66 25.36 34.67
N ARG A 154 13.53 25.51 35.96
CA ARG A 154 14.48 25.01 36.95
C ARG A 154 14.58 23.47 36.99
N VAL A 155 13.50 22.77 36.72
CA VAL A 155 13.46 21.30 36.65
C VAL A 155 13.96 20.83 35.28
N ARG A 156 13.69 21.59 34.21
CA ARG A 156 14.12 21.28 32.84
C ARG A 156 15.66 21.21 32.72
N GLU A 157 16.41 22.04 33.45
CA GLU A 157 17.88 22.03 33.41
C GLU A 157 18.51 20.71 33.87
N GLY A 158 17.77 19.89 34.66
CA GLY A 158 18.21 18.58 35.11
C GLY A 158 17.66 17.39 34.34
N LEU A 159 16.86 17.60 33.28
CA LEU A 159 16.24 16.54 32.50
C LEU A 159 16.89 16.44 31.12
N HIS A 160 17.33 15.24 30.76
CA HIS A 160 17.95 14.99 29.44
C HIS A 160 17.22 13.87 28.70
N PRO A 161 17.18 13.90 27.35
CA PRO A 161 16.70 12.79 26.55
C PRO A 161 17.44 11.50 26.92
N GLY A 162 16.68 10.44 27.19
CA GLY A 162 17.22 9.15 27.66
C GLY A 162 17.14 8.91 29.15
N ASP A 163 16.84 9.95 29.99
CA ASP A 163 16.65 9.77 31.41
C ASP A 163 15.44 8.88 31.73
N ALA A 164 15.62 7.97 32.68
CA ALA A 164 14.54 7.10 33.15
C ALA A 164 13.53 7.90 33.96
N MET A 165 12.26 7.69 33.69
CA MET A 165 11.14 8.32 34.41
C MET A 165 10.09 7.28 34.77
N THR A 166 9.52 7.43 35.98
CA THR A 166 8.36 6.63 36.40
C THR A 166 7.14 7.54 36.50
N VAL A 167 6.04 7.11 35.86
CA VAL A 167 4.74 7.80 35.92
C VAL A 167 3.78 6.92 36.71
N GLU A 168 3.20 7.43 37.77
CA GLU A 168 2.16 6.75 38.55
C GLU A 168 0.77 7.23 38.12
N LYS A 169 -0.14 6.28 37.88
CA LYS A 169 -1.55 6.55 37.63
C LYS A 169 -2.43 5.52 38.37
N ASN A 170 -3.28 5.98 39.25
CA ASN A 170 -4.19 5.13 40.02
C ASN A 170 -3.50 3.98 40.78
N GLY A 171 -2.32 4.23 41.33
CA GLY A 171 -1.53 3.23 42.08
C GLY A 171 -0.76 2.24 41.18
N THR A 172 -0.74 2.45 39.86
CA THR A 172 0.07 1.67 38.93
C THR A 172 1.24 2.51 38.42
N GLU A 173 2.45 1.99 38.56
CA GLU A 173 3.66 2.62 38.05
C GLU A 173 3.97 2.20 36.63
N TYR A 174 4.31 3.16 35.77
CA TYR A 174 4.72 2.97 34.38
C TYR A 174 6.13 3.54 34.21
N ASN A 175 7.06 2.71 33.78
CA ASN A 175 8.42 3.13 33.50
C ASN A 175 8.53 3.63 32.04
N GLY A 176 9.20 4.75 31.84
CA GLY A 176 9.46 5.37 30.58
C GLY A 176 10.80 6.05 30.50
N VAL A 177 11.10 6.64 29.38
CA VAL A 177 12.30 7.45 29.15
C VAL A 177 11.88 8.81 28.59
N ILE A 178 12.64 9.84 28.94
CA ILE A 178 12.45 11.20 28.40
C ILE A 178 12.93 11.20 26.95
N THR A 179 12.11 11.72 26.02
CA THR A 179 12.44 11.86 24.60
C THR A 179 12.61 13.32 24.21
#